data_91c34cf819aafcbd7fc366946bd84186
#
_entry.id   91c34cf819aafcbd7fc366946bd84186
#
_cell.length_a   1.000
_cell.length_b   1.000
_cell.length_c   1.000
_cell.angle_alpha   90.00
_cell.angle_beta   90.00
_cell.angle_gamma   90.00
#
_symmetry.space_group_name_H-M   'P 1'
#
loop_
_entity.id
_entity.type
_entity.pdbx_description
1 polymer ?
#
loop_
_entity_poly.entity_id
_entity_poly.type
_entity_poly.pdbx_seq_one_letter_code
_entity_poly.pdbx_strand_id
1 'polypeptide(L)'
;QQGYLNPLSLLPILDGLGLLKELSEQMKEYHPFVIMLSGYSDFEYARTAIRYGVKAYLTKPLDEDELIKELEELREELDKHHAYRANEKLLMQADVVKNMLYSEKPGMRDLMKGTFLMHCVILKDESWREQKDPYEAVRSCIEMELESEQCVFVRSRGCVLTYLVAENCLNAYQSSVSLLGRHLRHRMKSQGISCAILLDEHIFDLSANQFRSEYDSHLYELMTRVFWSEEKVVSDLKVSEQEQFLEQEKEGFEAIRAAFSQNDKEAAVHSMEALISQAVQKKLNIVMIQELNYRFFYLLQDLLQKAQNTQVSLTTFDWRESTWYMRHEEWEKAVKHQFLMAAD
;
A
#
# COMPACT_ATOMS: atom_id res chain seq x y z
N GLN A 1 25.55 -13.73 23.51
CA GLN A 1 26.94 -13.91 23.01
C GLN A 1 27.03 -15.35 22.46
N GLN A 2 26.68 -15.54 21.20
CA GLN A 2 27.04 -16.75 20.47
C GLN A 2 28.52 -16.63 20.11
N GLY A 3 29.36 -17.44 20.75
CA GLY A 3 30.78 -17.51 20.47
C GLY A 3 30.97 -18.06 19.06
N TYR A 4 31.37 -17.20 18.14
CA TYR A 4 31.84 -17.62 16.83
C TYR A 4 33.13 -18.39 17.02
N LEU A 5 33.09 -19.72 16.86
CA LEU A 5 34.29 -20.50 16.69
C LEU A 5 35.01 -20.01 15.43
N ASN A 6 36.19 -19.45 15.60
CA ASN A 6 37.04 -19.09 14.46
C ASN A 6 37.51 -20.40 13.78
N PRO A 7 36.97 -20.76 12.59
CA PRO A 7 37.31 -22.04 11.95
C PRO A 7 38.82 -22.15 11.62
N LEU A 8 39.52 -21.01 11.49
CA LEU A 8 40.96 -20.99 11.27
C LEU A 8 41.77 -21.51 12.47
N SER A 9 41.21 -21.55 13.69
CA SER A 9 41.90 -22.09 14.86
C SER A 9 41.95 -23.62 14.87
N LEU A 10 41.15 -24.30 14.04
CA LEU A 10 41.08 -25.75 13.90
C LEU A 10 42.03 -26.31 12.83
N LEU A 11 42.53 -25.47 11.92
CA LEU A 11 43.42 -25.88 10.82
C LEU A 11 44.75 -26.58 11.23
N PRO A 12 45.35 -26.30 12.39
CA PRO A 12 46.51 -27.09 12.86
C PRO A 12 46.17 -28.54 13.25
N ILE A 13 44.89 -28.86 13.50
CA ILE A 13 44.41 -30.15 14.01
C ILE A 13 43.67 -30.93 12.95
N LEU A 14 42.94 -30.22 12.07
CA LEU A 14 42.10 -30.77 11.02
C LEU A 14 42.60 -30.30 9.64
N ASP A 15 42.59 -31.21 8.67
CA ASP A 15 42.72 -30.82 7.27
C ASP A 15 41.41 -30.17 6.73
N GLY A 16 41.45 -29.64 5.52
CA GLY A 16 40.30 -28.96 4.92
C GLY A 16 39.06 -29.83 4.84
N LEU A 17 39.18 -31.12 4.58
CA LEU A 17 38.05 -32.09 4.57
C LEU A 17 37.52 -32.35 5.96
N GLY A 18 38.40 -32.44 6.95
CA GLY A 18 38.02 -32.60 8.36
C GLY A 18 37.22 -31.38 8.86
N LEU A 19 37.65 -30.17 8.47
CA LEU A 19 36.90 -28.93 8.76
C LEU A 19 35.52 -28.94 8.12
N LEU A 20 35.39 -29.31 6.84
CA LEU A 20 34.12 -29.39 6.14
C LEU A 20 33.17 -30.39 6.81
N LYS A 21 33.69 -31.55 7.25
CA LYS A 21 32.92 -32.53 7.97
C LYS A 21 32.37 -31.98 9.29
N GLU A 22 33.21 -31.34 10.09
CA GLU A 22 32.80 -30.70 11.35
C GLU A 22 31.75 -29.61 11.13
N LEU A 23 31.92 -28.76 10.11
CA LEU A 23 30.95 -27.75 9.76
C LEU A 23 29.59 -28.36 9.39
N SER A 24 29.58 -29.45 8.63
CA SER A 24 28.36 -30.13 8.20
C SER A 24 27.63 -30.84 9.33
N GLU A 25 28.37 -31.37 10.35
CA GLU A 25 27.81 -32.12 11.46
C GLU A 25 27.37 -31.24 12.64
N GLN A 26 28.13 -30.18 12.95
CA GLN A 26 27.90 -29.33 14.13
C GLN A 26 27.10 -28.06 13.86
N MET A 27 27.11 -27.54 12.65
CA MET A 27 26.46 -26.27 12.28
C MET A 27 25.30 -26.49 11.31
N LYS A 28 24.29 -27.25 11.70
CA LYS A 28 23.13 -27.56 10.84
C LYS A 28 22.34 -26.37 10.35
N GLU A 29 22.44 -25.22 11.03
CA GLU A 29 21.74 -23.98 10.65
C GLU A 29 22.65 -23.00 9.88
N TYR A 30 23.96 -23.28 9.81
CA TYR A 30 24.90 -22.42 9.13
C TYR A 30 25.45 -23.11 7.88
N HIS A 31 25.04 -22.66 6.72
CA HIS A 31 25.42 -23.20 5.42
C HIS A 31 26.29 -22.20 4.66
N PRO A 32 27.60 -22.07 4.98
CA PRO A 32 28.47 -21.16 4.24
C PRO A 32 28.71 -21.69 2.83
N PHE A 33 28.85 -20.78 1.87
CA PHE A 33 29.40 -21.14 0.57
C PHE A 33 30.91 -21.33 0.73
N VAL A 34 31.40 -22.49 0.33
CA VAL A 34 32.80 -22.87 0.52
C VAL A 34 33.46 -23.12 -0.83
N ILE A 35 34.55 -22.42 -1.09
CA ILE A 35 35.48 -22.73 -2.20
C ILE A 35 36.71 -23.39 -1.58
N MET A 36 37.08 -24.56 -2.07
CA MET A 36 38.26 -25.28 -1.62
C MET A 36 39.43 -25.03 -2.57
N LEU A 37 40.55 -24.59 -2.04
CA LEU A 37 41.83 -24.42 -2.77
C LEU A 37 42.80 -25.53 -2.34
N SER A 38 43.20 -26.41 -3.26
CA SER A 38 44.07 -27.53 -2.96
C SER A 38 45.30 -27.62 -3.88
N GLY A 39 46.43 -28.03 -3.30
CA GLY A 39 47.60 -28.41 -4.09
C GLY A 39 47.56 -29.83 -4.64
N TYR A 40 46.52 -30.59 -4.31
CA TYR A 40 46.33 -31.96 -4.76
C TYR A 40 45.28 -32.04 -5.85
N SER A 41 45.60 -32.64 -6.97
CA SER A 41 44.70 -32.95 -8.09
C SER A 41 44.02 -34.32 -7.90
N ASP A 42 43.94 -34.85 -6.66
CA ASP A 42 43.36 -36.14 -6.40
C ASP A 42 41.84 -36.11 -6.53
N PHE A 43 41.32 -36.92 -7.43
CA PHE A 43 39.90 -37.05 -7.73
C PHE A 43 39.06 -37.45 -6.50
N GLU A 44 39.57 -38.31 -5.63
CA GLU A 44 38.85 -38.73 -4.43
C GLU A 44 38.73 -37.62 -3.40
N TYR A 45 39.71 -36.72 -3.33
CA TYR A 45 39.69 -35.55 -2.45
C TYR A 45 38.62 -34.51 -2.94
N ALA A 46 38.59 -34.25 -4.23
CA ALA A 46 37.60 -33.36 -4.86
C ALA A 46 36.18 -33.94 -4.71
N ARG A 47 36.02 -35.27 -4.95
CA ARG A 47 34.73 -35.94 -4.80
C ARG A 47 34.21 -35.88 -3.37
N THR A 48 35.09 -36.01 -2.39
CA THR A 48 34.74 -35.91 -0.98
C THR A 48 34.35 -34.51 -0.59
N ALA A 49 35.05 -33.47 -1.06
CA ALA A 49 34.72 -32.06 -0.84
C ALA A 49 33.32 -31.72 -1.40
N ILE A 50 33.01 -32.18 -2.61
CA ILE A 50 31.69 -31.97 -3.24
C ILE A 50 30.57 -32.64 -2.41
N ARG A 51 30.80 -33.82 -1.83
CA ARG A 51 29.83 -34.49 -0.94
C ARG A 51 29.53 -33.70 0.35
N TYR A 52 30.47 -32.87 0.82
CA TYR A 52 30.29 -31.97 1.94
C TYR A 52 29.75 -30.56 1.50
N GLY A 53 29.35 -30.42 0.25
CA GLY A 53 28.67 -29.20 -0.23
C GLY A 53 29.61 -28.06 -0.60
N VAL A 54 30.87 -28.35 -0.93
CA VAL A 54 31.78 -27.35 -1.51
C VAL A 54 31.25 -26.92 -2.86
N LYS A 55 31.16 -25.62 -3.09
CA LYS A 55 30.64 -25.06 -4.34
C LYS A 55 31.64 -25.15 -5.48
N ALA A 56 32.91 -24.91 -5.18
CA ALA A 56 33.98 -25.04 -6.15
C ALA A 56 35.23 -25.66 -5.51
N TYR A 57 35.97 -26.43 -6.29
CA TYR A 57 37.26 -27.02 -5.93
C TYR A 57 38.29 -26.58 -6.96
N LEU A 58 39.21 -25.70 -6.54
CA LEU A 58 40.24 -25.13 -7.38
C LEU A 58 41.62 -25.71 -7.05
N THR A 59 42.42 -26.00 -8.07
CA THR A 59 43.75 -26.58 -7.90
C THR A 59 44.84 -25.49 -7.93
N LYS A 60 45.91 -25.69 -7.15
CA LYS A 60 47.09 -24.83 -7.21
C LYS A 60 48.07 -25.36 -8.31
N PRO A 61 48.72 -24.48 -9.09
CA PRO A 61 48.64 -23.02 -9.05
C PRO A 61 47.26 -22.50 -9.45
N LEU A 62 46.81 -21.44 -8.76
CA LEU A 62 45.47 -20.90 -8.98
C LEU A 62 45.41 -20.15 -10.30
N ASP A 63 44.40 -20.45 -11.10
CA ASP A 63 44.03 -19.69 -12.27
C ASP A 63 43.13 -18.51 -11.81
N GLU A 64 43.52 -17.29 -12.09
CA GLU A 64 42.82 -16.09 -11.66
C GLU A 64 41.44 -15.98 -12.36
N ASP A 65 41.39 -16.32 -13.65
CA ASP A 65 40.13 -16.24 -14.42
C ASP A 65 39.11 -17.28 -13.91
N GLU A 66 39.56 -18.51 -13.59
CA GLU A 66 38.74 -19.53 -13.00
C GLU A 66 38.18 -19.10 -11.61
N LEU A 67 39.04 -18.51 -10.74
CA LEU A 67 38.61 -18.02 -9.45
C LEU A 67 37.60 -16.88 -9.57
N ILE A 68 37.84 -15.91 -10.48
CA ILE A 68 36.91 -14.80 -10.70
C ILE A 68 35.54 -15.32 -11.13
N LYS A 69 35.52 -16.25 -12.08
CA LYS A 69 34.28 -16.88 -12.56
C LYS A 69 33.49 -17.54 -11.42
N GLU A 70 34.13 -18.35 -10.61
CA GLU A 70 33.49 -19.03 -9.46
C GLU A 70 32.97 -18.01 -8.41
N LEU A 71 33.70 -16.93 -8.17
CA LEU A 71 33.25 -15.86 -7.28
C LEU A 71 32.05 -15.08 -7.83
N GLU A 72 32.00 -14.85 -9.13
CA GLU A 72 30.83 -14.21 -9.78
C GLU A 72 29.60 -15.11 -9.71
N GLU A 73 29.73 -16.41 -10.00
CA GLU A 73 28.63 -17.39 -9.89
C GLU A 73 28.09 -17.47 -8.45
N LEU A 74 29.00 -17.47 -7.47
CA LEU A 74 28.62 -17.47 -6.05
C LEU A 74 27.94 -16.17 -5.63
N ARG A 75 28.38 -15.04 -6.14
CA ARG A 75 27.74 -13.75 -5.88
C ARG A 75 26.32 -13.74 -6.39
N GLU A 76 26.09 -14.18 -7.62
CA GLU A 76 24.73 -14.28 -8.17
C GLU A 76 23.83 -15.21 -7.36
N GLU A 77 24.36 -16.36 -6.88
CA GLU A 77 23.60 -17.29 -6.05
C GLU A 77 23.27 -16.68 -4.68
N LEU A 78 24.22 -15.95 -4.07
CA LEU A 78 24.01 -15.23 -2.83
C LEU A 78 22.94 -14.14 -2.97
N ASP A 79 23.02 -13.35 -4.04
CA ASP A 79 22.06 -12.29 -4.31
C ASP A 79 20.64 -12.88 -4.48
N LYS A 80 20.49 -13.99 -5.21
CA LYS A 80 19.21 -14.73 -5.34
C LYS A 80 18.70 -15.24 -3.98
N HIS A 81 19.57 -15.76 -3.13
CA HIS A 81 19.20 -16.23 -1.79
C HIS A 81 18.78 -15.06 -0.87
N HIS A 82 19.47 -13.92 -0.95
CA HIS A 82 19.11 -12.73 -0.18
C HIS A 82 17.75 -12.17 -0.62
N ALA A 83 17.51 -12.07 -1.91
CA ALA A 83 16.25 -11.63 -2.49
C ALA A 83 15.09 -12.57 -2.05
N TYR A 84 15.29 -13.88 -2.14
CA TYR A 84 14.28 -14.85 -1.70
C TYR A 84 13.91 -14.71 -0.22
N ARG A 85 14.92 -14.59 0.68
CA ARG A 85 14.68 -14.40 2.12
C ARG A 85 14.02 -13.05 2.43
N ALA A 86 14.39 -12.00 1.71
CA ALA A 86 13.79 -10.69 1.87
C ALA A 86 12.30 -10.71 1.47
N ASN A 87 11.97 -11.36 0.36
CA ASN A 87 10.60 -11.54 -0.09
C ASN A 87 9.78 -12.37 0.91
N GLU A 88 10.31 -13.52 1.39
CA GLU A 88 9.64 -14.35 2.38
C GLU A 88 9.35 -13.58 3.67
N LYS A 89 10.32 -12.79 4.15
CA LYS A 89 10.14 -11.91 5.32
C LYS A 89 9.02 -10.90 5.06
N LEU A 90 9.02 -10.24 3.91
CA LEU A 90 8.05 -9.22 3.55
C LEU A 90 6.64 -9.82 3.42
N LEU A 91 6.51 -11.03 2.86
CA LEU A 91 5.25 -11.77 2.80
C LEU A 91 4.70 -12.11 4.19
N MET A 92 5.56 -12.58 5.10
CA MET A 92 5.16 -12.82 6.49
C MET A 92 4.71 -11.54 7.19
N GLN A 93 5.40 -10.43 6.98
CA GLN A 93 5.00 -9.12 7.51
C GLN A 93 3.66 -8.65 6.94
N ALA A 94 3.42 -8.83 5.64
CA ALA A 94 2.14 -8.49 5.02
C ALA A 94 0.97 -9.28 5.62
N ASP A 95 1.17 -10.55 5.95
CA ASP A 95 0.16 -11.36 6.63
C ASP A 95 -0.09 -10.90 8.07
N VAL A 96 0.94 -10.43 8.77
CA VAL A 96 0.77 -9.77 10.09
C VAL A 96 -0.06 -8.51 9.95
N VAL A 97 0.22 -7.63 8.96
CA VAL A 97 -0.57 -6.42 8.71
C VAL A 97 -2.04 -6.77 8.40
N LYS A 98 -2.30 -7.78 7.57
CA LYS A 98 -3.66 -8.27 7.33
C LYS A 98 -4.35 -8.69 8.64
N ASN A 99 -3.65 -9.44 9.47
CA ASN A 99 -4.19 -9.88 10.76
C ASN A 99 -4.47 -8.70 11.71
N MET A 100 -3.62 -7.67 11.74
CA MET A 100 -3.85 -6.45 12.53
C MET A 100 -5.09 -5.67 12.08
N LEU A 101 -5.42 -5.71 10.79
CA LEU A 101 -6.60 -5.04 10.25
C LEU A 101 -7.91 -5.78 10.54
N TYR A 102 -7.87 -7.11 10.74
CA TYR A 102 -9.06 -7.95 10.92
C TYR A 102 -9.22 -8.55 12.32
N SER A 103 -8.18 -8.54 13.15
CA SER A 103 -8.20 -9.09 14.51
C SER A 103 -7.63 -8.11 15.52
N GLU A 104 -8.11 -8.20 16.78
CA GLU A 104 -7.63 -7.38 17.90
C GLU A 104 -6.29 -7.87 18.49
N LYS A 105 -5.59 -8.77 17.80
CA LYS A 105 -4.30 -9.28 18.30
C LYS A 105 -3.23 -8.18 18.26
N PRO A 106 -2.41 -8.07 19.31
CA PRO A 106 -1.35 -7.08 19.36
C PRO A 106 -0.38 -7.27 18.19
N GLY A 107 -0.14 -6.18 17.47
CA GLY A 107 0.87 -6.17 16.41
C GLY A 107 2.27 -6.34 16.99
N MET A 108 3.15 -6.96 16.24
CA MET A 108 4.56 -7.12 16.63
C MET A 108 5.38 -5.99 15.99
N ARG A 109 5.47 -4.86 16.71
CA ARG A 109 6.20 -3.66 16.28
C ARG A 109 7.61 -3.96 15.76
N ASP A 110 8.34 -4.82 16.45
CA ASP A 110 9.71 -5.18 16.05
C ASP A 110 9.78 -5.95 14.71
N LEU A 111 8.69 -6.60 14.29
CA LEU A 111 8.64 -7.28 13.01
C LEU A 111 8.50 -6.31 11.82
N MET A 112 7.99 -5.10 12.05
CA MET A 112 7.73 -4.11 11.00
C MET A 112 8.90 -3.15 10.76
N LYS A 113 10.02 -3.30 11.47
CA LYS A 113 11.21 -2.47 11.26
C LYS A 113 11.70 -2.57 9.83
N GLY A 114 11.97 -1.42 9.24
CA GLY A 114 12.47 -1.31 7.87
C GLY A 114 11.38 -1.49 6.80
N THR A 115 10.11 -1.25 7.16
CA THR A 115 8.98 -1.24 6.21
C THR A 115 8.02 -0.09 6.51
N PHE A 116 7.25 0.30 5.49
CA PHE A 116 6.17 1.28 5.61
C PHE A 116 4.96 0.87 4.76
N LEU A 117 3.79 1.46 5.01
CA LEU A 117 2.60 1.25 4.19
C LEU A 117 2.52 2.27 3.06
N MET A 118 2.13 1.79 1.89
CA MET A 118 1.78 2.62 0.74
C MET A 118 0.34 2.35 0.34
N HIS A 119 -0.46 3.41 0.27
CA HIS A 119 -1.83 3.37 -0.21
C HIS A 119 -1.91 4.07 -1.56
N CYS A 120 -2.37 3.35 -2.58
CA CYS A 120 -2.68 3.90 -3.89
C CYS A 120 -4.19 4.03 -4.02
N VAL A 121 -4.69 5.27 -4.07
CA VAL A 121 -6.10 5.58 -4.30
C VAL A 121 -6.30 5.86 -5.78
N ILE A 122 -7.06 5.01 -6.45
CA ILE A 122 -7.36 5.19 -7.87
C ILE A 122 -8.48 6.22 -8.00
N LEU A 123 -8.25 7.25 -8.82
CA LEU A 123 -9.21 8.32 -9.06
C LEU A 123 -9.99 8.00 -10.34
N LYS A 124 -11.32 7.97 -10.25
CA LYS A 124 -12.20 7.79 -11.42
C LYS A 124 -12.35 9.12 -12.14
N ASP A 125 -11.40 9.45 -12.98
CA ASP A 125 -11.51 10.54 -13.94
C ASP A 125 -11.99 10.03 -15.33
N GLU A 126 -11.98 10.89 -16.34
CA GLU A 126 -12.41 10.50 -17.70
C GLU A 126 -11.60 9.33 -18.27
N SER A 127 -10.33 9.21 -17.89
CA SER A 127 -9.43 8.14 -18.34
C SER A 127 -9.81 6.76 -17.79
N TRP A 128 -10.52 6.71 -16.66
CA TRP A 128 -11.01 5.47 -16.06
C TRP A 128 -11.90 4.63 -17.00
N ARG A 129 -12.68 5.31 -17.86
CA ARG A 129 -13.63 4.64 -18.79
C ARG A 129 -12.93 3.86 -19.89
N GLU A 130 -11.68 4.20 -20.19
CA GLU A 130 -10.89 3.60 -21.26
C GLU A 130 -10.09 2.37 -20.79
N GLN A 131 -9.93 2.20 -19.48
CA GLN A 131 -9.15 1.11 -18.90
C GLN A 131 -10.02 -0.11 -18.57
N LYS A 132 -9.59 -1.29 -19.06
CA LYS A 132 -10.30 -2.56 -18.80
C LYS A 132 -10.27 -2.95 -17.32
N ASP A 133 -9.12 -2.80 -16.66
CA ASP A 133 -8.92 -3.07 -15.23
C ASP A 133 -7.87 -2.11 -14.66
N PRO A 134 -8.30 -1.00 -14.06
CA PRO A 134 -7.37 -0.03 -13.47
C PRO A 134 -6.64 -0.55 -12.24
N TYR A 135 -7.17 -1.55 -11.54
CA TYR A 135 -6.49 -2.17 -10.40
C TYR A 135 -5.26 -2.97 -10.88
N GLU A 136 -5.45 -3.77 -11.95
CA GLU A 136 -4.36 -4.52 -12.55
C GLU A 136 -3.32 -3.58 -13.18
N ALA A 137 -3.74 -2.49 -13.78
CA ALA A 137 -2.84 -1.48 -14.33
C ALA A 137 -1.97 -0.82 -13.24
N VAL A 138 -2.54 -0.48 -12.08
CA VAL A 138 -1.78 0.05 -10.94
C VAL A 138 -0.81 -1.00 -10.39
N ARG A 139 -1.27 -2.24 -10.21
CA ARG A 139 -0.42 -3.34 -9.74
C ARG A 139 0.76 -3.58 -10.65
N SER A 140 0.52 -3.73 -11.96
CA SER A 140 1.58 -3.91 -12.95
C SER A 140 2.58 -2.75 -12.96
N CYS A 141 2.10 -1.52 -12.79
CA CYS A 141 2.97 -0.35 -12.71
C CYS A 141 3.88 -0.38 -11.48
N ILE A 142 3.35 -0.78 -10.32
CA ILE A 142 4.11 -0.89 -9.07
C ILE A 142 5.12 -2.05 -9.17
N GLU A 143 4.70 -3.20 -9.66
CA GLU A 143 5.54 -4.40 -9.82
C GLU A 143 6.67 -4.22 -10.86
N MET A 144 6.51 -3.30 -11.82
CA MET A 144 7.59 -2.91 -12.74
C MET A 144 8.62 -1.95 -12.13
N GLU A 145 8.24 -1.19 -11.12
CA GLU A 145 9.11 -0.18 -10.49
C GLU A 145 9.75 -0.67 -9.19
N LEU A 146 9.07 -1.55 -8.48
CA LEU A 146 9.53 -2.12 -7.21
C LEU A 146 9.62 -3.63 -7.36
N GLU A 147 10.79 -4.17 -7.07
CA GLU A 147 11.04 -5.60 -7.10
C GLU A 147 10.20 -6.33 -6.04
N SER A 148 9.98 -7.63 -6.24
CA SER A 148 9.12 -8.42 -5.35
C SER A 148 9.62 -8.51 -3.90
N GLU A 149 10.91 -8.34 -3.66
CA GLU A 149 11.51 -8.23 -2.34
C GLU A 149 11.40 -6.84 -1.71
N GLN A 150 10.94 -5.85 -2.46
CA GLN A 150 10.78 -4.47 -2.01
C GLN A 150 9.33 -4.09 -1.76
N CYS A 151 8.37 -4.79 -2.38
CA CYS A 151 6.96 -4.42 -2.29
C CYS A 151 6.06 -5.65 -2.35
N VAL A 152 5.09 -5.74 -1.44
CA VAL A 152 4.08 -6.81 -1.41
C VAL A 152 2.69 -6.22 -1.26
N PHE A 153 1.78 -6.70 -2.11
CA PHE A 153 0.37 -6.33 -2.01
C PHE A 153 -0.26 -6.90 -0.72
N VAL A 154 -0.91 -6.04 0.05
CA VAL A 154 -1.58 -6.42 1.30
C VAL A 154 -3.06 -6.66 1.07
N ARG A 155 -3.78 -5.66 0.52
CA ARG A 155 -5.22 -5.73 0.32
C ARG A 155 -5.73 -4.65 -0.63
N SER A 156 -6.98 -4.84 -1.11
CA SER A 156 -7.76 -3.79 -1.73
C SER A 156 -9.04 -3.51 -0.93
N ARG A 157 -9.50 -2.25 -0.95
CA ARG A 157 -10.78 -1.83 -0.38
C ARG A 157 -11.33 -0.69 -1.25
N GLY A 158 -12.43 -0.95 -1.94
CA GLY A 158 -12.95 0.02 -2.92
C GLY A 158 -11.86 0.39 -3.93
N CYS A 159 -11.61 1.66 -4.13
CA CYS A 159 -10.59 2.17 -5.04
C CYS A 159 -9.17 2.24 -4.43
N VAL A 160 -8.96 1.71 -3.23
CA VAL A 160 -7.69 1.76 -2.51
C VAL A 160 -6.96 0.44 -2.61
N LEU A 161 -5.71 0.48 -3.05
CA LEU A 161 -4.75 -0.62 -3.00
C LEU A 161 -3.71 -0.33 -1.92
N THR A 162 -3.50 -1.26 -1.01
CA THR A 162 -2.52 -1.14 0.08
C THR A 162 -1.37 -2.11 -0.14
N TYR A 163 -0.15 -1.59 -0.03
CA TYR A 163 1.10 -2.33 -0.14
C TYR A 163 1.93 -2.16 1.12
N LEU A 164 2.67 -3.19 1.48
CA LEU A 164 3.79 -3.12 2.40
C LEU A 164 5.06 -2.94 1.58
N VAL A 165 5.85 -1.92 1.89
CA VAL A 165 7.05 -1.55 1.15
C VAL A 165 8.26 -1.58 2.07
N ALA A 166 9.35 -2.17 1.62
CA ALA A 166 10.61 -2.20 2.35
C ALA A 166 11.38 -0.87 2.18
N GLU A 167 11.92 -0.33 3.28
CA GLU A 167 12.66 0.94 3.27
C GLU A 167 13.88 0.93 2.34
N ASN A 168 14.47 -0.24 2.07
CA ASN A 168 15.63 -0.35 1.19
C ASN A 168 15.34 0.13 -0.25
N CYS A 169 14.07 0.11 -0.71
CA CYS A 169 13.69 0.67 -2.00
C CYS A 169 14.00 2.17 -2.10
N LEU A 170 14.03 2.90 -0.97
CA LEU A 170 14.29 4.33 -0.91
C LEU A 170 15.73 4.69 -1.31
N ASN A 171 16.66 3.71 -1.32
CA ASN A 171 18.04 3.94 -1.75
C ASN A 171 18.11 4.51 -3.17
N ALA A 172 17.22 4.07 -4.07
CA ALA A 172 17.10 4.60 -5.43
C ALA A 172 16.46 6.00 -5.49
N TYR A 173 15.84 6.47 -4.39
CA TYR A 173 15.07 7.71 -4.29
C TYR A 173 15.64 8.68 -3.24
N GLN A 174 16.97 8.68 -3.05
CA GLN A 174 17.67 9.57 -2.11
C GLN A 174 17.12 9.48 -0.68
N SER A 175 16.70 8.29 -0.25
CA SER A 175 16.07 8.01 1.05
C SER A 175 14.80 8.86 1.30
N SER A 176 14.07 9.24 0.24
CA SER A 176 12.89 10.07 0.33
C SER A 176 11.63 9.35 -0.14
N VAL A 177 10.71 9.06 0.77
CA VAL A 177 9.37 8.51 0.47
C VAL A 177 8.59 9.41 -0.48
N SER A 178 8.72 10.72 -0.32
CA SER A 178 8.05 11.70 -1.18
C SER A 178 8.54 11.66 -2.64
N LEU A 179 9.83 11.35 -2.85
CA LEU A 179 10.39 11.15 -4.20
C LEU A 179 9.87 9.85 -4.82
N LEU A 180 9.84 8.76 -4.06
CA LEU A 180 9.24 7.50 -4.50
C LEU A 180 7.78 7.71 -4.92
N GLY A 181 6.96 8.33 -4.07
CA GLY A 181 5.55 8.57 -4.38
C GLY A 181 5.35 9.41 -5.64
N ARG A 182 6.15 10.47 -5.83
CA ARG A 182 6.10 11.30 -7.04
C ARG A 182 6.52 10.53 -8.29
N HIS A 183 7.54 9.69 -8.18
CA HIS A 183 8.00 8.85 -9.29
C HIS A 183 6.92 7.85 -9.71
N LEU A 184 6.40 7.06 -8.76
CA LEU A 184 5.32 6.10 -9.01
C LEU A 184 4.10 6.78 -9.64
N ARG A 185 3.68 7.91 -9.09
CA ARG A 185 2.56 8.67 -9.64
C ARG A 185 2.82 9.17 -11.06
N HIS A 186 4.03 9.63 -11.35
CA HIS A 186 4.40 10.06 -12.70
C HIS A 186 4.33 8.89 -13.69
N ARG A 187 4.84 7.73 -13.31
CA ARG A 187 4.75 6.49 -14.13
C ARG A 187 3.30 6.09 -14.38
N MET A 188 2.47 6.05 -13.35
CA MET A 188 1.05 5.74 -13.49
C MET A 188 0.35 6.73 -14.43
N LYS A 189 0.62 8.03 -14.26
CA LYS A 189 0.05 9.06 -15.13
C LYS A 189 0.48 8.90 -16.60
N SER A 190 1.71 8.48 -16.88
CA SER A 190 2.19 8.23 -18.26
C SER A 190 1.47 7.03 -18.91
N GLN A 191 0.86 6.15 -18.11
CA GLN A 191 0.03 5.03 -18.56
C GLN A 191 -1.48 5.35 -18.52
N GLY A 192 -1.86 6.62 -18.35
CA GLY A 192 -3.25 7.05 -18.28
C GLY A 192 -3.95 6.72 -16.94
N ILE A 193 -3.20 6.34 -15.90
CA ILE A 193 -3.75 6.04 -14.59
C ILE A 193 -3.71 7.28 -13.72
N SER A 194 -4.88 7.75 -13.25
CA SER A 194 -4.97 8.81 -12.26
C SER A 194 -5.05 8.22 -10.86
N CYS A 195 -4.09 8.55 -10.00
CA CYS A 195 -4.05 8.07 -8.62
C CYS A 195 -3.52 9.12 -7.66
N ALA A 196 -3.86 8.95 -6.36
CA ALA A 196 -3.21 9.58 -5.23
C ALA A 196 -2.46 8.52 -4.42
N ILE A 197 -1.33 8.91 -3.83
CA ILE A 197 -0.47 7.99 -3.08
C ILE A 197 -0.24 8.57 -1.67
N LEU A 198 -0.50 7.75 -0.65
CA LEU A 198 -0.06 7.97 0.71
C LEU A 198 1.04 6.97 1.05
N LEU A 199 2.12 7.49 1.62
CA LEU A 199 3.24 6.70 2.14
C LEU A 199 3.27 6.94 3.65
N ASP A 200 2.90 5.91 4.41
CA ASP A 200 2.72 5.99 5.87
C ASP A 200 3.86 5.26 6.57
N GLU A 201 4.83 6.04 7.06
CA GLU A 201 6.00 5.53 7.76
C GLU A 201 5.73 5.28 9.25
N HIS A 202 4.73 5.96 9.83
CA HIS A 202 4.55 6.04 11.28
C HIS A 202 3.50 5.08 11.84
N ILE A 203 2.69 4.45 11.00
CA ILE A 203 1.57 3.62 11.45
C ILE A 203 2.01 2.44 12.33
N PHE A 204 3.22 1.92 12.14
CA PHE A 204 3.77 0.82 12.94
C PHE A 204 4.31 1.25 14.31
N ASP A 205 4.40 2.56 14.57
CA ASP A 205 4.76 3.12 15.87
C ASP A 205 3.60 3.11 16.85
N LEU A 206 2.39 2.84 16.38
CA LEU A 206 1.17 2.83 17.19
C LEU A 206 1.04 1.53 17.98
N SER A 207 0.34 1.61 19.13
CA SER A 207 -0.05 0.41 19.84
C SER A 207 -1.02 -0.42 19.01
N ALA A 208 -1.04 -1.73 19.20
CA ALA A 208 -1.86 -2.65 18.42
C ALA A 208 -3.36 -2.30 18.42
N ASN A 209 -3.88 -1.82 19.56
CA ASN A 209 -5.29 -1.45 19.67
C ASN A 209 -5.64 -0.17 18.89
N GLN A 210 -4.65 0.65 18.58
CA GLN A 210 -4.80 1.89 17.83
C GLN A 210 -4.56 1.69 16.32
N PHE A 211 -3.84 0.65 15.91
CA PHE A 211 -3.42 0.44 14.53
C PHE A 211 -4.57 0.54 13.52
N ARG A 212 -5.65 -0.19 13.75
CA ARG A 212 -6.81 -0.20 12.83
C ARG A 212 -7.49 1.16 12.75
N SER A 213 -7.69 1.78 13.90
CA SER A 213 -8.34 3.10 14.02
C SER A 213 -7.52 4.17 13.29
N GLU A 214 -6.20 4.17 13.49
CA GLU A 214 -5.29 5.11 12.83
C GLU A 214 -5.13 4.82 11.33
N TYR A 215 -5.06 3.56 10.94
CA TYR A 215 -5.06 3.17 9.54
C TYR A 215 -6.28 3.72 8.79
N ASP A 216 -7.48 3.56 9.34
CA ASP A 216 -8.71 4.09 8.74
C ASP A 216 -8.69 5.63 8.77
N SER A 217 -8.22 6.27 9.86
CA SER A 217 -8.11 7.73 9.99
C SER A 217 -7.15 8.33 8.97
N HIS A 218 -5.97 7.73 8.78
CA HIS A 218 -4.99 8.18 7.78
C HIS A 218 -5.56 8.05 6.35
N LEU A 219 -6.25 6.96 6.08
CA LEU A 219 -6.88 6.76 4.78
C LEU A 219 -7.99 7.79 4.52
N TYR A 220 -8.84 8.07 5.50
CA TYR A 220 -9.88 9.09 5.37
C TYR A 220 -9.31 10.50 5.24
N GLU A 221 -8.22 10.83 5.94
CA GLU A 221 -7.54 12.10 5.79
C GLU A 221 -6.93 12.25 4.39
N LEU A 222 -6.26 11.21 3.86
CA LEU A 222 -5.78 11.22 2.47
C LEU A 222 -6.92 11.53 1.50
N MET A 223 -8.03 10.83 1.66
CA MET A 223 -9.19 11.01 0.79
C MET A 223 -9.79 12.40 0.89
N THR A 224 -9.83 12.97 2.10
CA THR A 224 -10.27 14.37 2.33
C THR A 224 -9.39 15.35 1.56
N ARG A 225 -8.07 15.19 1.63
CA ARG A 225 -7.12 16.05 0.90
C ARG A 225 -7.25 15.90 -0.61
N VAL A 226 -7.39 14.68 -1.09
CA VAL A 226 -7.58 14.41 -2.53
C VAL A 226 -8.91 14.97 -3.04
N PHE A 227 -9.97 14.88 -2.24
CA PHE A 227 -11.29 15.40 -2.57
C PHE A 227 -11.30 16.93 -2.74
N TRP A 228 -10.65 17.65 -1.80
CA TRP A 228 -10.65 19.12 -1.79
C TRP A 228 -9.49 19.76 -2.52
N SER A 229 -8.37 19.07 -2.65
CA SER A 229 -7.15 19.66 -3.18
C SER A 229 -6.57 18.86 -4.35
N GLU A 230 -5.56 19.44 -4.97
CA GLU A 230 -4.77 18.78 -6.01
C GLU A 230 -3.61 17.96 -5.45
N GLU A 231 -3.45 17.90 -4.13
CA GLU A 231 -2.39 17.16 -3.50
C GLU A 231 -2.62 15.65 -3.70
N LYS A 232 -1.68 15.00 -4.39
CA LYS A 232 -1.81 13.60 -4.83
C LYS A 232 -0.71 12.69 -4.33
N VAL A 233 0.27 13.25 -3.61
CA VAL A 233 1.30 12.50 -2.89
C VAL A 233 1.42 13.08 -1.50
N VAL A 234 1.19 12.26 -0.49
CA VAL A 234 1.19 12.65 0.92
C VAL A 234 2.12 11.73 1.68
N SER A 235 3.03 12.29 2.45
CA SER A 235 3.98 11.54 3.28
C SER A 235 3.98 11.98 4.76
N ASP A 236 3.22 13.02 5.08
CA ASP A 236 3.09 13.52 6.46
C ASP A 236 1.62 13.95 6.68
N LEU A 237 0.88 13.09 7.41
CA LEU A 237 -0.53 13.29 7.66
C LEU A 237 -0.75 13.92 9.03
N LYS A 238 -1.51 15.03 9.04
CA LYS A 238 -2.12 15.59 10.25
C LYS A 238 -3.62 15.49 10.11
N VAL A 239 -4.24 14.69 10.98
CA VAL A 239 -5.69 14.52 11.01
C VAL A 239 -6.32 15.80 11.56
N SER A 240 -7.31 16.35 10.85
CA SER A 240 -8.04 17.54 11.27
C SER A 240 -9.32 17.17 12.03
N GLU A 241 -9.57 17.80 13.18
CA GLU A 241 -10.80 17.65 13.93
C GLU A 241 -11.88 18.62 13.40
N GLN A 242 -13.08 18.12 13.10
CA GLN A 242 -14.22 18.93 12.65
C GLN A 242 -15.49 18.52 13.41
N GLU A 243 -15.88 19.27 14.43
CA GLU A 243 -17.03 18.91 15.28
C GLU A 243 -18.35 19.66 15.03
N GLN A 244 -18.40 20.77 14.30
CA GLN A 244 -19.54 21.71 14.37
C GLN A 244 -20.52 21.75 13.20
N PHE A 245 -20.47 20.85 12.23
CA PHE A 245 -21.35 20.93 11.06
C PHE A 245 -22.76 20.39 11.30
N LEU A 246 -22.95 19.45 12.21
CA LEU A 246 -24.16 18.63 12.38
C LEU A 246 -25.46 19.39 12.71
N GLU A 247 -25.39 20.54 13.42
CA GLU A 247 -26.62 21.32 13.75
C GLU A 247 -27.14 22.13 12.55
N GLN A 248 -26.25 22.81 11.84
CA GLN A 248 -26.61 23.63 10.67
C GLN A 248 -27.13 22.77 9.51
N GLU A 249 -26.61 21.58 9.39
CA GLU A 249 -27.07 20.59 8.41
C GLU A 249 -28.52 20.18 8.66
N LYS A 250 -28.92 19.97 9.91
CA LYS A 250 -30.30 19.58 10.27
C LYS A 250 -31.30 20.64 9.82
N GLU A 251 -31.04 21.91 10.10
CA GLU A 251 -31.89 23.04 9.68
C GLU A 251 -32.02 23.11 8.15
N GLY A 252 -30.94 22.89 7.41
CA GLY A 252 -30.94 22.88 5.95
C GLY A 252 -31.83 21.75 5.38
N PHE A 253 -31.74 20.53 5.92
CA PHE A 253 -32.61 19.43 5.50
C PHE A 253 -34.07 19.66 5.85
N GLU A 254 -34.38 20.28 6.98
CA GLU A 254 -35.74 20.67 7.36
C GLU A 254 -36.29 21.75 6.40
N ALA A 255 -35.49 22.72 6.00
CA ALA A 255 -35.86 23.72 5.00
C ALA A 255 -36.18 23.11 3.64
N ILE A 256 -35.38 22.14 3.17
CA ILE A 256 -35.64 21.40 1.93
C ILE A 256 -36.99 20.67 2.03
N ARG A 257 -37.25 19.95 3.12
CA ARG A 257 -38.51 19.22 3.34
C ARG A 257 -39.73 20.16 3.36
N ALA A 258 -39.61 21.31 4.01
CA ALA A 258 -40.62 22.34 4.08
C ALA A 258 -40.95 22.91 2.67
N ALA A 259 -39.90 23.22 1.90
CA ALA A 259 -40.07 23.73 0.54
C ALA A 259 -40.81 22.71 -0.38
N PHE A 260 -40.40 21.44 -0.32
CA PHE A 260 -41.14 20.38 -1.06
C PHE A 260 -42.59 20.23 -0.63
N SER A 261 -42.86 20.33 0.68
CA SER A 261 -44.26 20.25 1.19
C SER A 261 -45.15 21.41 0.69
N GLN A 262 -44.55 22.54 0.36
CA GLN A 262 -45.20 23.72 -0.19
C GLN A 262 -45.19 23.75 -1.74
N ASN A 263 -44.63 22.71 -2.38
CA ASN A 263 -44.44 22.62 -3.81
C ASN A 263 -43.56 23.78 -4.37
N ASP A 264 -42.64 24.28 -3.55
CA ASP A 264 -41.71 25.35 -3.91
C ASP A 264 -40.34 24.74 -4.30
N LYS A 265 -40.20 24.40 -5.58
CA LYS A 265 -38.98 23.80 -6.12
C LYS A 265 -37.80 24.74 -6.03
N GLU A 266 -38.00 26.04 -6.27
CA GLU A 266 -36.91 27.02 -6.23
C GLU A 266 -36.32 27.15 -4.82
N ALA A 267 -37.18 27.23 -3.80
CA ALA A 267 -36.75 27.25 -2.40
C ALA A 267 -36.03 25.94 -2.00
N ALA A 268 -36.49 24.78 -2.49
CA ALA A 268 -35.84 23.50 -2.23
C ALA A 268 -34.44 23.42 -2.84
N VAL A 269 -34.28 23.86 -4.10
CA VAL A 269 -32.99 23.90 -4.79
C VAL A 269 -32.05 24.88 -4.09
N HIS A 270 -32.54 26.08 -3.72
CA HIS A 270 -31.74 27.06 -3.00
C HIS A 270 -31.23 26.55 -1.65
N SER A 271 -32.09 25.86 -0.88
CA SER A 271 -31.69 25.27 0.41
C SER A 271 -30.66 24.16 0.25
N MET A 272 -30.78 23.31 -0.78
CA MET A 272 -29.79 22.30 -1.12
C MET A 272 -28.46 22.94 -1.52
N GLU A 273 -28.48 23.98 -2.37
CA GLU A 273 -27.24 24.69 -2.77
C GLU A 273 -26.57 25.40 -1.60
N ALA A 274 -27.33 25.89 -0.63
CA ALA A 274 -26.79 26.49 0.58
C ALA A 274 -26.03 25.43 1.43
N LEU A 275 -26.59 24.23 1.59
CA LEU A 275 -25.92 23.13 2.29
C LEU A 275 -24.61 22.70 1.61
N ILE A 276 -24.64 22.51 0.28
CA ILE A 276 -23.45 22.17 -0.50
C ILE A 276 -22.38 23.29 -0.36
N SER A 277 -22.80 24.54 -0.49
CA SER A 277 -21.89 25.71 -0.38
C SER A 277 -21.23 25.77 1.00
N GLN A 278 -21.97 25.49 2.07
CA GLN A 278 -21.41 25.39 3.41
C GLN A 278 -20.40 24.25 3.56
N ALA A 279 -20.71 23.07 2.97
CA ALA A 279 -19.81 21.92 2.98
C ALA A 279 -18.49 22.25 2.27
N VAL A 280 -18.56 22.93 1.12
CA VAL A 280 -17.42 23.40 0.34
C VAL A 280 -16.62 24.46 1.10
N GLN A 281 -17.28 25.46 1.66
CA GLN A 281 -16.64 26.56 2.38
C GLN A 281 -15.88 26.07 3.61
N LYS A 282 -16.46 25.10 4.33
CA LYS A 282 -15.85 24.49 5.52
C LYS A 282 -14.84 23.41 5.21
N LYS A 283 -14.73 22.97 3.95
CA LYS A 283 -13.91 21.82 3.52
C LYS A 283 -14.12 20.61 4.41
N LEU A 284 -15.37 20.16 4.52
CA LEU A 284 -15.73 19.03 5.38
C LEU A 284 -14.87 17.81 5.09
N ASN A 285 -14.54 17.02 6.11
CA ASN A 285 -13.83 15.78 5.91
C ASN A 285 -14.70 14.77 5.12
N ILE A 286 -14.04 13.78 4.54
CA ILE A 286 -14.70 12.84 3.63
C ILE A 286 -15.82 12.04 4.32
N VAL A 287 -15.71 11.79 5.61
CA VAL A 287 -16.74 11.06 6.39
C VAL A 287 -18.02 11.91 6.49
N MET A 288 -17.87 13.22 6.75
CA MET A 288 -19.01 14.14 6.77
C MET A 288 -19.65 14.32 5.39
N ILE A 289 -18.84 14.34 4.32
CA ILE A 289 -19.36 14.36 2.94
C ILE A 289 -20.15 13.08 2.64
N GLN A 290 -19.67 11.92 3.10
CA GLN A 290 -20.42 10.66 2.96
C GLN A 290 -21.73 10.69 3.73
N GLU A 291 -21.74 11.18 4.95
CA GLU A 291 -22.97 11.34 5.75
C GLU A 291 -23.96 12.29 5.06
N LEU A 292 -23.49 13.41 4.55
CA LEU A 292 -24.30 14.37 3.78
C LEU A 292 -24.92 13.70 2.53
N ASN A 293 -24.14 12.89 1.80
CA ASN A 293 -24.64 12.10 0.68
C ASN A 293 -25.76 11.15 1.08
N TYR A 294 -25.60 10.41 2.16
CA TYR A 294 -26.63 9.50 2.65
C TYR A 294 -27.93 10.23 3.00
N ARG A 295 -27.82 11.38 3.64
CA ARG A 295 -28.99 12.18 3.98
C ARG A 295 -29.69 12.73 2.75
N PHE A 296 -28.97 13.21 1.75
CA PHE A 296 -29.57 13.59 0.46
C PHE A 296 -30.26 12.41 -0.22
N PHE A 297 -29.59 11.26 -0.29
CA PHE A 297 -30.17 10.06 -0.88
C PHE A 297 -31.49 9.66 -0.22
N TYR A 298 -31.52 9.56 1.09
CA TYR A 298 -32.75 9.18 1.82
C TYR A 298 -33.84 10.25 1.71
N LEU A 299 -33.47 11.53 1.72
CA LEU A 299 -34.44 12.60 1.49
C LEU A 299 -35.09 12.46 0.10
N LEU A 300 -34.30 12.33 -0.95
CA LEU A 300 -34.80 12.19 -2.31
C LEU A 300 -35.62 10.94 -2.49
N GLN A 301 -35.21 9.83 -1.89
CA GLN A 301 -35.99 8.57 -1.93
C GLN A 301 -37.35 8.73 -1.25
N ASP A 302 -37.41 9.36 -0.08
CA ASP A 302 -38.68 9.64 0.64
C ASP A 302 -39.62 10.54 -0.21
N LEU A 303 -39.05 11.57 -0.84
CA LEU A 303 -39.82 12.48 -1.70
C LEU A 303 -40.38 11.78 -2.95
N LEU A 304 -39.55 10.99 -3.64
CA LEU A 304 -39.99 10.22 -4.81
C LEU A 304 -41.08 9.19 -4.47
N GLN A 305 -40.95 8.53 -3.31
CA GLN A 305 -41.94 7.58 -2.83
C GLN A 305 -43.27 8.27 -2.53
N LYS A 306 -43.25 9.45 -1.90
CA LYS A 306 -44.49 10.22 -1.61
C LYS A 306 -45.16 10.76 -2.88
N ALA A 307 -44.36 11.13 -3.88
CA ALA A 307 -44.86 11.57 -5.18
C ALA A 307 -45.35 10.41 -6.06
N GLN A 308 -45.24 9.15 -5.62
CA GLN A 308 -45.53 7.94 -6.41
C GLN A 308 -44.77 7.92 -7.76
N ASN A 309 -43.68 8.60 -7.85
CA ASN A 309 -42.84 8.68 -9.04
C ASN A 309 -41.91 7.49 -9.12
N THR A 310 -42.28 6.47 -9.90
CA THR A 310 -41.50 5.24 -10.12
C THR A 310 -40.56 5.35 -11.32
N GLN A 311 -40.59 6.44 -12.06
CA GLN A 311 -39.78 6.62 -13.28
C GLN A 311 -38.36 7.16 -12.99
N VAL A 312 -38.17 7.84 -11.89
CA VAL A 312 -36.86 8.39 -11.51
C VAL A 312 -36.12 7.35 -10.66
N SER A 313 -34.95 6.95 -11.15
CA SER A 313 -34.06 6.04 -10.42
C SER A 313 -32.85 6.82 -9.91
N LEU A 314 -32.64 6.81 -8.61
CA LEU A 314 -31.45 7.37 -7.97
C LEU A 314 -30.21 6.45 -8.07
N THR A 315 -30.33 5.33 -8.80
CA THR A 315 -29.28 4.28 -8.87
C THR A 315 -28.12 4.63 -9.79
N THR A 316 -28.24 5.68 -10.62
CA THR A 316 -27.17 6.11 -11.55
C THR A 316 -26.00 6.79 -10.85
N PHE A 317 -26.19 7.25 -9.62
CA PHE A 317 -25.19 7.88 -8.79
C PHE A 317 -24.85 6.98 -7.61
N ASP A 318 -23.61 6.56 -7.50
CA ASP A 318 -23.16 5.74 -6.39
C ASP A 318 -22.92 6.63 -5.15
N TRP A 319 -23.95 6.81 -4.35
CA TRP A 319 -23.93 7.61 -3.13
C TRP A 319 -22.95 7.08 -2.07
N ARG A 320 -22.60 5.79 -2.15
CA ARG A 320 -21.69 5.17 -1.16
C ARG A 320 -20.23 5.39 -1.52
N GLU A 321 -19.90 5.19 -2.79
CA GLU A 321 -18.51 5.15 -3.22
C GLU A 321 -18.08 6.41 -3.97
N SER A 322 -19.00 7.33 -4.34
CA SER A 322 -18.70 8.53 -5.12
C SER A 322 -17.58 9.37 -4.50
N THR A 323 -17.59 9.52 -3.18
CA THR A 323 -16.58 10.30 -2.46
C THR A 323 -15.19 9.68 -2.45
N TRP A 324 -15.05 8.39 -2.82
CA TRP A 324 -13.75 7.70 -2.85
C TRP A 324 -12.94 8.03 -4.10
N TYR A 325 -13.57 8.54 -5.14
CA TYR A 325 -12.92 8.76 -6.42
C TYR A 325 -13.30 10.08 -7.11
N MET A 326 -14.32 10.78 -6.61
CA MET A 326 -14.73 12.07 -7.16
C MET A 326 -13.97 13.22 -6.52
N ARG A 327 -13.79 14.28 -7.31
CA ARG A 327 -13.42 15.60 -6.82
C ARG A 327 -14.65 16.36 -6.36
N HIS A 328 -14.46 17.35 -5.51
CA HIS A 328 -15.58 18.14 -4.98
C HIS A 328 -16.42 18.78 -6.08
N GLU A 329 -15.83 19.29 -7.17
CA GLU A 329 -16.59 19.90 -8.29
C GLU A 329 -17.47 18.89 -9.03
N GLU A 330 -17.00 17.65 -9.19
CA GLU A 330 -17.79 16.56 -9.81
C GLU A 330 -18.89 16.10 -8.87
N TRP A 331 -18.57 15.99 -7.57
CA TRP A 331 -19.53 15.66 -6.53
C TRP A 331 -20.66 16.70 -6.45
N GLU A 332 -20.34 18.01 -6.43
CA GLU A 332 -21.35 19.07 -6.44
C GLU A 332 -22.30 18.95 -7.63
N LYS A 333 -21.76 18.77 -8.84
CA LYS A 333 -22.53 18.61 -10.07
C LYS A 333 -23.44 17.38 -10.01
N ALA A 334 -22.90 16.25 -9.51
CA ALA A 334 -23.64 15.01 -9.42
C ALA A 334 -24.81 15.10 -8.43
N VAL A 335 -24.58 15.65 -7.23
CA VAL A 335 -25.64 15.86 -6.23
C VAL A 335 -26.72 16.81 -6.74
N LYS A 336 -26.34 17.95 -7.33
CA LYS A 336 -27.28 18.90 -7.93
C LYS A 336 -28.11 18.27 -9.04
N HIS A 337 -27.49 17.49 -9.93
CA HIS A 337 -28.20 16.81 -11.01
C HIS A 337 -29.24 15.82 -10.48
N GLN A 338 -28.87 14.98 -9.51
CA GLN A 338 -29.79 14.01 -8.89
C GLN A 338 -30.95 14.72 -8.19
N PHE A 339 -30.66 15.83 -7.51
CA PHE A 339 -31.67 16.62 -6.82
C PHE A 339 -32.69 17.24 -7.79
N LEU A 340 -32.20 17.84 -8.90
CA LEU A 340 -33.08 18.41 -9.93
C LEU A 340 -33.96 17.35 -10.58
N MET A 341 -33.38 16.17 -10.92
CA MET A 341 -34.16 15.05 -11.48
C MET A 341 -35.27 14.58 -10.54
N ALA A 342 -35.06 14.63 -9.23
CA ALA A 342 -36.06 14.22 -8.24
C ALA A 342 -37.09 15.32 -7.95
N ALA A 343 -36.75 16.58 -8.23
CA ALA A 343 -37.65 17.73 -8.05
C ALA A 343 -38.58 17.98 -9.23
N ASP A 344 -38.27 17.47 -10.42
CA ASP A 344 -39.11 17.49 -11.63
C ASP A 344 -40.13 16.37 -11.63
#